data_bcb2600edcb7b1606677de1d1e236ad9
#
_entry.id   bcb2600edcb7b1606677de1d1e236ad9
#
_cell.length_a   1.000
_cell.length_b   1.000
_cell.length_c   1.000
_cell.angle_alpha   90.00
_cell.angle_beta   90.00
_cell.angle_gamma   90.00
#
_symmetry.space_group_name_H-M   'P 1'
#
loop_
_entity.id
_entity.type
_entity.pdbx_description
1 polymer ?
#
loop_
_entity_poly.entity_id
_entity_poly.type
_entity_poly.pdbx_seq_one_letter_code
_entity_poly.pdbx_strand_id
1 'polypeptide(L)'
;VRYWDRAATKKTEGNDPDYTVGLRLEKDKNNILYVTDMVRIQQSPLGVQSAIKNTASQDGASVRIGIEQDPGQAGVSEADYLV
;
A
#
# COMPACT_ATOMS: atom_id res chain seq x y z
N VAL A 1 -9.02 7.33 1.36
CA VAL A 1 -7.70 7.01 0.82
C VAL A 1 -7.26 5.61 1.26
N ARG A 2 -6.65 4.90 0.36
CA ARG A 2 -5.96 3.63 0.69
C ARG A 2 -4.47 3.93 0.74
N TYR A 3 -3.89 3.83 1.90
CA TYR A 3 -2.47 4.09 2.12
C TYR A 3 -1.70 2.79 2.30
N TRP A 4 -0.65 2.64 1.53
CA TRP A 4 0.16 1.42 1.53
C TRP A 4 1.51 1.65 2.20
N ASP A 5 1.79 0.81 3.18
CA ASP A 5 3.11 0.68 3.80
C ASP A 5 3.71 -0.62 3.29
N ARG A 6 4.61 -0.50 2.31
CA ARG A 6 5.18 -1.66 1.64
C ARG A 6 6.31 -2.26 2.47
N ALA A 7 6.36 -3.58 2.46
CA ALA A 7 7.45 -4.30 3.08
C ALA A 7 8.78 -3.95 2.43
N ALA A 8 9.85 -4.08 3.21
CA ALA A 8 11.20 -3.94 2.66
C ALA A 8 11.38 -4.98 1.55
N THR A 9 11.97 -4.55 0.44
CA THR A 9 12.20 -5.44 -0.69
C THR A 9 13.34 -6.40 -0.45
N LYS A 10 14.19 -6.06 0.52
CA LYS A 10 15.38 -6.84 0.80
C LYS A 10 15.10 -7.81 1.93
N LYS A 11 15.25 -9.07 1.62
CA LYS A 11 15.05 -10.12 2.59
C LYS A 11 16.35 -10.40 3.30
N THR A 12 16.32 -10.44 4.62
CA THR A 12 17.45 -10.89 5.41
C THR A 12 17.45 -12.41 5.44
N GLU A 13 18.62 -13.00 5.36
CA GLU A 13 18.73 -14.44 5.38
C GLU A 13 18.09 -15.02 6.62
N GLY A 14 17.26 -16.03 6.42
CA GLY A 14 16.59 -16.72 7.50
C GLY A 14 15.36 -16.05 8.05
N ASN A 15 14.99 -14.89 7.53
CA ASN A 15 13.80 -14.15 7.98
C ASN A 15 12.71 -14.20 6.94
N ASP A 16 11.48 -14.21 7.42
CA ASP A 16 10.33 -14.07 6.55
C ASP A 16 10.22 -12.64 6.04
N PRO A 17 9.65 -12.44 4.85
CA PRO A 17 9.40 -11.08 4.36
C PRO A 17 8.48 -10.34 5.31
N ASP A 18 8.69 -9.04 5.44
CA ASP A 18 7.79 -8.19 6.19
C ASP A 18 6.44 -8.10 5.52
N TYR A 19 5.43 -7.75 6.30
CA TYR A 19 4.10 -7.56 5.76
C TYR A 19 3.98 -6.22 5.06
N THR A 20 3.21 -6.23 3.97
CA THR A 20 2.74 -5.01 3.32
C THR A 20 1.31 -4.79 3.77
N VAL A 21 1.01 -3.59 4.20
CA VAL A 21 -0.30 -3.24 4.76
C VAL A 21 -0.92 -2.11 3.97
N GLY A 22 -2.15 -2.28 3.55
CA GLY A 22 -2.94 -1.23 2.91
C GLY A 22 -4.14 -0.87 3.76
N LEU A 23 -4.12 0.29 4.37
CA LEU A 23 -5.20 0.78 5.21
C LEU A 23 -6.09 1.71 4.39
N ARG A 24 -7.40 1.45 4.43
CA ARG A 24 -8.35 2.38 3.89
C ARG A 24 -8.82 3.30 5.00
N LEU A 25 -8.61 4.59 4.81
CA LEU A 25 -8.94 5.62 5.78
C LEU A 25 -10.02 6.51 5.21
N GLU A 26 -11.02 6.78 6.01
CA GLU A 26 -12.10 7.67 5.63
C GLU A 26 -12.33 8.69 6.73
N LYS A 27 -12.71 9.89 6.33
CA LYS A 27 -12.95 10.98 7.26
C LYS A 27 -14.42 11.35 7.19
N ASP A 28 -15.05 11.52 8.35
CA ASP A 28 -16.43 11.96 8.39
C ASP A 28 -16.53 13.49 8.34
N LYS A 29 -17.75 13.99 8.38
CA LYS A 29 -18.01 15.43 8.34
C LYS A 29 -17.46 16.18 9.54
N ASN A 30 -17.16 15.49 10.62
CA ASN A 30 -16.57 16.07 11.82
C ASN A 30 -15.06 15.96 11.84
N ASN A 31 -14.43 15.57 10.72
CA ASN A 31 -12.99 15.37 10.59
C ASN A 31 -12.46 14.20 11.43
N ILE A 32 -13.31 13.28 11.83
CA ILE A 32 -12.87 12.08 12.53
C ILE A 32 -12.42 11.06 11.50
N LEU A 33 -11.24 10.52 11.71
CA LEU A 33 -10.62 9.56 10.80
C LEU A 33 -10.95 8.14 11.25
N TYR A 34 -11.40 7.34 10.29
CA TYR A 34 -11.73 5.93 10.53
C TYR A 34 -10.90 5.02 9.65
N VAL A 35 -10.47 3.90 10.20
CA VAL A 35 -9.92 2.80 9.41
C VAL A 35 -11.08 1.92 9.00
N THR A 36 -11.42 1.94 7.73
CA THR A 36 -12.60 1.23 7.22
C THR A 36 -12.28 -0.10 6.59
N ASP A 37 -11.00 -0.36 6.32
CA ASP A 37 -10.56 -1.64 5.78
C ASP A 37 -9.06 -1.79 5.96
N MET A 38 -8.59 -3.02 6.01
CA MET A 38 -7.18 -3.32 6.08
C MET A 38 -6.85 -4.55 5.24
N VAL A 39 -5.89 -4.40 4.36
CA VAL A 39 -5.29 -5.51 3.61
C VAL A 39 -3.90 -5.72 4.16
N ARG A 40 -3.58 -6.95 4.50
CA ARG A 40 -2.26 -7.31 5.04
C ARG A 40 -1.77 -8.53 4.29
N ILE A 41 -0.65 -8.37 3.60
CA ILE A 41 -0.11 -9.44 2.77
C ILE A 41 1.39 -9.60 3.00
N GLN A 42 1.88 -10.78 2.69
CA GLN A 42 3.29 -11.10 2.77
C GLN A 42 3.68 -11.76 1.45
N GLN A 43 4.19 -10.96 0.53
CA GLN A 43 4.44 -11.41 -0.83
C GLN A 43 5.69 -10.75 -1.41
N SER A 44 6.12 -11.27 -2.56
CA SER A 44 7.20 -10.67 -3.32
C SER A 44 6.81 -9.26 -3.78
N PRO A 45 7.80 -8.43 -4.18
CA PRO A 45 7.47 -7.09 -4.69
C PRO A 45 6.47 -7.11 -5.84
N LEU A 46 6.57 -8.08 -6.72
CA LEU A 46 5.64 -8.20 -7.83
C LEU A 46 4.23 -8.58 -7.36
N GLY A 47 4.14 -9.47 -6.38
CA GLY A 47 2.87 -9.83 -5.76
C GLY A 47 2.23 -8.66 -5.04
N VAL A 48 3.05 -7.82 -4.40
CA VAL A 48 2.57 -6.60 -3.74
C VAL A 48 1.99 -5.63 -4.77
N GLN A 49 2.67 -5.43 -5.90
CA GLN A 49 2.16 -4.58 -6.97
C GLN A 49 0.80 -5.07 -7.48
N SER A 50 0.68 -6.36 -7.68
CA SER A 50 -0.59 -6.96 -8.13
C SER A 50 -1.69 -6.74 -7.10
N ALA A 51 -1.38 -6.92 -5.82
CA ALA A 51 -2.34 -6.72 -4.76
C ALA A 51 -2.81 -5.26 -4.68
N ILE A 52 -1.89 -4.32 -4.84
CA ILE A 52 -2.24 -2.89 -4.84
C ILE A 52 -3.20 -2.58 -5.98
N LYS A 53 -2.91 -3.07 -7.18
CA LYS A 53 -3.77 -2.86 -8.35
C LYS A 53 -5.16 -3.50 -8.17
N ASN A 54 -5.19 -4.72 -7.66
CA ASN A 54 -6.45 -5.42 -7.43
C ASN A 54 -7.29 -4.71 -6.36
N THR A 55 -6.66 -4.25 -5.31
CA THR A 55 -7.35 -3.52 -4.25
C THR A 55 -7.89 -2.20 -4.78
N ALA A 56 -7.11 -1.50 -5.60
CA ALA A 56 -7.56 -0.25 -6.21
C ALA A 56 -8.79 -0.46 -7.08
N SER A 57 -8.83 -1.56 -7.80
CA SER A 57 -9.97 -1.93 -8.63
C SER A 57 -11.22 -2.16 -7.78
N GLN A 58 -11.06 -2.81 -6.64
CA GLN A 58 -12.17 -3.05 -5.72
C GLN A 58 -12.64 -1.78 -5.00
N ASP A 59 -11.70 -0.93 -4.61
CA ASP A 59 -12.02 0.31 -3.91
C ASP A 59 -12.75 1.31 -4.82
N GLY A 60 -12.44 1.31 -6.10
CA GLY A 60 -13.04 2.22 -7.05
C GLY A 60 -12.27 3.52 -7.21
N ALA A 61 -12.69 4.32 -8.19
CA ALA A 61 -11.98 5.53 -8.57
C ALA A 61 -12.05 6.65 -7.53
N SER A 62 -13.01 6.59 -6.62
CA SER A 62 -13.17 7.62 -5.59
C SER A 62 -12.16 7.47 -4.44
N VAL A 63 -11.50 6.33 -4.33
CA VAL A 63 -10.53 6.09 -3.28
C VAL A 63 -9.13 6.36 -3.82
N ARG A 64 -8.47 7.35 -3.24
CA ARG A 64 -7.10 7.70 -3.64
C ARG A 64 -6.12 6.68 -3.09
N ILE A 65 -5.02 6.51 -3.80
CA ILE A 65 -3.95 5.61 -3.41
C ILE A 65 -2.77 6.42 -2.94
N GLY A 66 -2.32 6.17 -1.72
CA GLY A 66 -1.10 6.75 -1.18
C GLY A 66 -0.08 5.64 -0.96
N ILE A 67 1.15 5.86 -1.38
CA ILE A 67 2.23 4.89 -1.21
C ILE A 67 3.42 5.63 -0.62
N GLU A 68 3.96 5.05 0.45
CA GLU A 68 5.15 5.60 1.06
C GLU A 68 6.34 5.39 0.11
N GLN A 69 7.09 6.45 -0.13
CA GLN A 69 8.30 6.39 -0.95
C GLN A 69 9.51 6.21 -0.06
N ASP A 70 10.34 5.27 -0.46
CA ASP A 70 11.58 5.01 0.24
C ASP A 70 12.70 5.79 -0.45
N PRO A 71 13.31 6.78 0.25
CA PRO A 71 14.43 7.52 -0.34
C PRO A 71 15.56 6.55 -0.70
N GLY A 72 16.13 6.70 -1.85
CA GLY A 72 17.22 5.86 -2.30
C GLY A 72 16.81 4.65 -3.09
N GLN A 73 15.52 4.47 -3.31
CA GLN A 73 15.00 3.46 -4.21
C GLN A 73 14.36 4.10 -5.43
N ALA A 74 13.99 3.28 -6.39
CA ALA A 74 13.28 3.74 -7.57
C ALA A 74 11.80 4.01 -7.28
N GLY A 75 11.46 4.27 -6.03
CA GLY A 75 10.10 4.38 -5.58
C GLY A 75 9.32 5.54 -6.17
N VAL A 76 10.03 6.62 -6.57
CA VAL A 76 9.34 7.78 -7.14
C VAL A 76 8.63 7.39 -8.43
N SER A 77 9.33 6.74 -9.35
CA SER A 77 8.71 6.29 -10.60
C SER A 77 7.64 5.25 -10.37
N GLU A 78 7.86 4.38 -9.41
CA GLU A 78 6.88 3.36 -9.07
C GLU A 78 5.63 3.96 -8.47
N ALA A 79 5.77 4.93 -7.58
CA ALA A 79 4.64 5.62 -6.99
C ALA A 79 3.85 6.38 -8.05
N ASP A 80 4.52 7.07 -8.96
CA ASP A 80 3.87 7.78 -10.06
C ASP A 80 3.07 6.83 -10.95
N TYR A 81 3.58 5.65 -11.16
CA TYR A 81 2.91 4.66 -11.99
C TYR A 81 1.63 4.14 -11.33
N LEU A 82 1.62 4.02 -10.01
CA LEU A 82 0.48 3.47 -9.28
C LEU A 82 -0.56 4.52 -8.90
N VAL A 83 -0.16 5.76 -8.80
CA VAL A 83 -1.06 6.86 -8.51
C VAL A 83 -1.62 7.44 -9.78
#